data_9072604c10e80b1606d8e137326382db
#
_entry.id   9072604c10e80b1606d8e137326382db
#
_cell.length_a   1.000
_cell.length_b   1.000
_cell.length_c   1.000
_cell.angle_alpha   90.00
_cell.angle_beta   90.00
_cell.angle_gamma   90.00
#
_symmetry.space_group_name_H-M   'P 1'
#
loop_
_entity.id
_entity.type
_entity.pdbx_description
1 polymer ?
#
loop_
_entity_poly.entity_id
_entity_poly.type
_entity_poly.pdbx_seq_one_letter_code
_entity_poly.pdbx_strand_id
1 'polypeptide(L)' 'MKILVVGKGGREHALALACSKSQLCTALYAAPGNPGMAKFATCVDISDSDIDALVTFAQENE' A
#
# COMPACT_ATOMS: atom_id res chain seq x y z
N MET A 1 -2.99 12.93 -2.80
CA MET A 1 -1.88 12.02 -3.18
C MET A 1 -2.26 10.58 -2.92
N LYS A 2 -2.15 9.74 -3.90
CA LYS A 2 -2.36 8.30 -3.74
C LYS A 2 -1.02 7.64 -3.45
N ILE A 3 -1.00 6.73 -2.48
CA ILE A 3 0.23 6.08 -2.02
C ILE A 3 0.07 4.57 -2.07
N LEU A 4 1.06 3.89 -2.60
CA LEU A 4 1.15 2.43 -2.59
C LEU A 4 2.36 2.02 -1.77
N VAL A 5 2.15 1.24 -0.71
CA VAL A 5 3.22 0.67 0.10
C VAL A 5 3.40 -0.78 -0.33
N VAL A 6 4.61 -1.12 -0.77
CA VAL A 6 4.93 -2.47 -1.24
C VAL A 6 5.58 -3.24 -0.11
N GLY A 7 4.95 -4.34 0.30
CA GLY A 7 5.45 -5.18 1.37
C GLY A 7 4.37 -5.63 2.32
N LYS A 8 4.76 -6.41 3.33
CA LYS A 8 3.81 -7.00 4.28
C LYS A 8 4.35 -7.06 5.71
N GLY A 9 5.58 -6.60 5.94
CA GLY A 9 6.24 -6.70 7.24
C GLY A 9 5.92 -5.54 8.16
N GLY A 10 6.52 -5.59 9.36
CA GLY A 10 6.30 -4.56 10.38
C GLY A 10 6.79 -3.18 9.96
N ARG A 11 7.87 -3.13 9.16
CA ARG A 11 8.40 -1.86 8.67
C ARG A 11 7.42 -1.19 7.72
N GLU A 12 6.84 -1.96 6.82
CA GLU A 12 5.84 -1.47 5.89
C GLU A 12 4.56 -1.08 6.61
N HIS A 13 4.19 -1.83 7.64
CA HIS A 13 3.03 -1.51 8.47
C HIS A 13 3.21 -0.12 9.12
N ALA A 14 4.38 0.12 9.72
CA ALA A 14 4.65 1.40 10.38
C ALA A 14 4.65 2.55 9.38
N LEU A 15 5.22 2.34 8.19
CA LEU A 15 5.24 3.34 7.12
C LEU A 15 3.83 3.65 6.64
N ALA A 16 3.02 2.63 6.41
CA ALA A 16 1.64 2.81 5.96
C ALA A 16 0.81 3.55 7.01
N LEU A 17 1.01 3.23 8.30
CA LEU A 17 0.30 3.92 9.36
C LEU A 17 0.65 5.41 9.38
N ALA A 18 1.92 5.74 9.20
CA ALA A 18 2.35 7.14 9.13
C ALA A 18 1.71 7.85 7.93
N CYS A 19 1.66 7.18 6.77
CA CYS A 19 1.02 7.72 5.58
C CYS A 19 -0.48 7.94 5.79
N SER A 20 -1.15 7.03 6.50
CA SER A 20 -2.59 7.14 6.72
C SER A 20 -2.97 8.37 7.54
N LYS A 21 -2.04 8.88 8.33
CA LYS A 21 -2.26 10.07 9.17
C LYS A 21 -1.95 11.36 8.44
N SER A 22 -1.40 11.30 7.23
CA SER A 22 -1.07 12.49 6.46
C SER A 22 -2.29 13.06 5.78
N GLN A 23 -2.47 14.38 5.88
CA GLN A 23 -3.57 15.06 5.19
C GLN A 23 -3.39 15.05 3.67
N LEU A 24 -2.18 14.79 3.19
CA LEU A 24 -1.88 14.72 1.77
C LEU A 24 -2.25 13.37 1.15
N CYS A 25 -2.48 12.36 1.98
CA CYS A 25 -2.83 11.02 1.50
C CYS A 25 -4.33 10.95 1.25
N THR A 26 -4.73 10.84 -0.01
CA THR A 26 -6.14 10.72 -0.40
C THR A 26 -6.57 9.27 -0.61
N ALA A 27 -5.63 8.36 -0.89
CA ALA A 27 -5.88 6.93 -1.00
C ALA A 27 -4.61 6.19 -0.64
N LEU A 28 -4.73 5.15 0.18
CA LEU A 28 -3.60 4.37 0.65
C LEU A 28 -3.83 2.90 0.32
N TYR A 29 -2.87 2.32 -0.39
CA TYR A 29 -2.90 0.91 -0.78
C TYR A 29 -1.66 0.21 -0.23
N ALA A 30 -1.79 -1.08 0.03
CA ALA A 30 -0.66 -1.91 0.44
C ALA A 30 -0.67 -3.19 -0.40
N ALA A 31 0.48 -3.61 -0.89
CA ALA A 31 0.60 -4.79 -1.75
C ALA A 31 1.75 -5.67 -1.26
N PRO A 32 1.50 -6.86 -0.75
CA PRO A 32 0.19 -7.43 -0.45
C PRO A 32 -0.44 -6.90 0.85
N GLY A 33 0.34 -6.23 1.71
CA GLY A 33 -0.12 -5.79 3.00
C GLY A 33 -0.27 -6.94 3.99
N ASN A 34 -0.96 -6.68 5.09
CA ASN A 34 -1.27 -7.68 6.11
C ASN A 34 -2.58 -7.30 6.79
N PRO A 35 -3.17 -8.20 7.63
CA PRO A 35 -4.46 -7.90 8.24
C PRO A 35 -4.47 -6.64 9.10
N GLY A 36 -3.35 -6.31 9.75
CA GLY A 36 -3.26 -5.09 10.54
C GLY A 36 -3.33 -3.85 9.67
N MET A 37 -2.70 -3.90 8.50
CA MET A 37 -2.72 -2.77 7.54
C MET A 37 -4.10 -2.57 6.93
N ALA A 38 -4.91 -3.62 6.83
CA ALA A 38 -6.25 -3.52 6.27
C ALA A 38 -7.17 -2.59 7.06
N LYS A 39 -6.80 -2.24 8.29
CA LYS A 39 -7.58 -1.33 9.12
C LYS A 39 -7.52 0.11 8.63
N PHE A 40 -6.46 0.48 7.89
CA PHE A 40 -6.29 1.86 7.44
C PHE A 40 -5.81 1.97 5.99
N ALA A 41 -5.64 0.85 5.30
CA ALA A 41 -5.22 0.83 3.90
C ALA A 41 -6.00 -0.23 3.15
N THR A 42 -6.11 -0.07 1.83
CA THR A 42 -6.70 -1.10 0.97
C THR A 42 -5.59 -2.07 0.60
N CYS A 43 -5.69 -3.31 1.06
CA CYS A 43 -4.71 -4.33 0.73
C CYS A 43 -5.05 -4.93 -0.63
N VAL A 44 -4.05 -4.97 -1.50
CA VAL A 44 -4.19 -5.46 -2.88
C VAL A 44 -3.45 -6.78 -2.98
N ASP A 45 -4.10 -7.79 -3.56
CA ASP A 45 -3.53 -9.14 -3.67
C ASP A 45 -2.50 -9.20 -4.80
N ILE A 46 -1.40 -8.50 -4.61
CA ILE A 46 -0.26 -8.50 -5.53
C ILE A 46 0.99 -8.78 -4.70
N SER A 47 1.76 -9.80 -5.09
CA SER A 47 3.01 -10.13 -4.42
C SER A 47 3.98 -8.94 -4.49
N ASP A 48 4.73 -8.72 -3.41
CA ASP A 48 5.75 -7.67 -3.38
C ASP A 48 6.92 -7.96 -4.33
N SER A 49 7.00 -9.18 -4.87
CA SER A 49 8.01 -9.54 -5.88
C SER A 49 7.47 -9.48 -7.30
N ASP A 50 6.18 -9.24 -7.49
CA ASP A 50 5.56 -9.18 -8.82
C ASP A 50 5.63 -7.75 -9.37
N ILE A 51 6.79 -7.40 -9.90
CA ILE A 51 7.07 -6.03 -10.34
C ILE A 51 6.10 -5.60 -11.44
N ASP A 52 5.82 -6.46 -12.41
CA ASP A 52 4.94 -6.11 -13.52
C ASP A 52 3.52 -5.77 -13.05
N ALA A 53 2.98 -6.57 -12.13
CA ALA A 53 1.65 -6.33 -11.59
C ALA A 53 1.61 -5.05 -10.76
N LEU A 54 2.68 -4.76 -9.99
CA LEU A 54 2.77 -3.55 -9.19
C LEU A 54 2.80 -2.30 -10.08
N VAL A 55 3.57 -2.34 -11.16
CA VAL A 55 3.64 -1.22 -12.10
C VAL A 55 2.29 -0.98 -12.76
N THR A 56 1.63 -2.05 -13.19
CA THR A 56 0.31 -1.96 -13.81
C THR A 56 -0.71 -1.35 -12.84
N PHE A 57 -0.71 -1.83 -11.60
CA PHE A 57 -1.61 -1.29 -10.57
C PHE A 57 -1.36 0.20 -10.35
N ALA A 58 -0.10 0.60 -10.24
CA ALA A 58 0.25 2.00 -10.00
C ALA A 58 -0.20 2.89 -11.17
N GLN A 59 -0.04 2.41 -12.40
CA GLN A 59 -0.46 3.15 -13.58
C GLN A 59 -1.97 3.31 -13.66
N GLU A 60 -2.72 2.28 -13.26
CA GLU A 60 -4.18 2.30 -13.33
C GLU A 60 -4.82 3.15 -12.24
N ASN A 61 -4.11 3.37 -11.13
CA ASN A 61 -4.67 4.00 -9.93
C ASN A 61 -3.98 5.31 -9.54
N GLU A 62 -3.12 5.86 -10.35
CA GLU A 62 -2.45 7.09 -9.98
C GLU A 62 -3.37 8.32 -9.97
#